data_58380eedbac418ca63646564a2abe444
#
_entry.id   58380eedbac418ca63646564a2abe444
#
_cell.length_a   1.000
_cell.length_b   1.000
_cell.length_c   1.000
_cell.angle_alpha   90.00
_cell.angle_beta   90.00
_cell.angle_gamma   90.00
#
_symmetry.space_group_name_H-M   'P 1'
#
loop_
_entity.id
_entity.type
_entity.pdbx_description
1 polymer ?
#
loop_
_entity_poly.entity_id
_entity_poly.type
_entity_poly.pdbx_seq_one_letter_code
_entity_poly.pdbx_strand_id
1 'polypeptide(L)'
;MNPQYKKGVLELCVLSLLKKRNCYGYEISEYLSEHIDIADGTVYPILRKLKADGLLTTYLQEESGGPPRKYYALTKLGRETYQTDRAEYLKFAQTVQTLLKEEEEANDKK
;
A
#
# COMPACT_ATOMS: atom_id res chain seq x y z
N MET A 1 13.99 7.97 7.04
CA MET A 1 13.16 6.85 7.53
C MET A 1 13.71 5.53 6.99
N ASN A 2 13.66 4.48 7.79
CA ASN A 2 14.19 3.16 7.45
C ASN A 2 13.46 2.62 6.19
N PRO A 3 14.20 2.20 5.14
CA PRO A 3 13.58 1.68 3.92
C PRO A 3 12.68 0.45 4.13
N GLN A 4 13.01 -0.42 5.09
CA GLN A 4 12.19 -1.60 5.38
C GLN A 4 10.84 -1.21 5.97
N TYR A 5 10.81 -0.23 6.84
CA TYR A 5 9.55 0.28 7.39
C TYR A 5 8.68 0.87 6.30
N LYS A 6 9.28 1.71 5.44
CA LYS A 6 8.56 2.34 4.34
C LYS A 6 7.99 1.30 3.38
N LYS A 7 8.75 0.23 3.09
CA LYS A 7 8.31 -0.84 2.20
C LYS A 7 7.05 -1.54 2.70
N GLY A 8 7.01 -1.89 4.00
CA GLY A 8 5.84 -2.56 4.59
C GLY A 8 4.59 -1.68 4.53
N VAL A 9 4.74 -0.39 4.78
CA VAL A 9 3.63 0.56 4.68
C VAL A 9 3.16 0.70 3.24
N LEU A 10 4.08 0.72 2.27
CA LEU A 10 3.73 0.82 0.85
C LEU A 10 2.94 -0.40 0.38
N GLU A 11 3.31 -1.59 0.83
CA GLU A 11 2.55 -2.81 0.52
C GLU A 11 1.10 -2.69 1.00
N LEU A 12 0.91 -2.21 2.21
CA LEU A 12 -0.42 -1.97 2.78
C LEU A 12 -1.21 -0.95 1.96
N CYS A 13 -0.55 0.12 1.50
CA CYS A 13 -1.19 1.15 0.70
C CYS A 13 -1.62 0.63 -0.68
N VAL A 14 -0.83 -0.26 -1.29
CA VAL A 14 -1.22 -0.92 -2.54
C VAL A 14 -2.48 -1.74 -2.32
N LEU A 15 -2.51 -2.55 -1.26
CA LEU A 15 -3.69 -3.36 -0.95
C LEU A 15 -4.91 -2.47 -0.68
N SER A 16 -4.72 -1.34 -0.01
CA SER A 16 -5.80 -0.38 0.27
C SER A 16 -6.43 0.16 -1.01
N LEU A 17 -5.60 0.54 -1.98
CA LEU A 17 -6.10 1.04 -3.26
C LEU A 17 -6.89 -0.06 -3.99
N LEU A 18 -6.35 -1.27 -4.05
CA LEU A 18 -6.98 -2.38 -4.76
C LEU A 18 -8.23 -2.90 -4.05
N LYS A 19 -8.39 -2.61 -2.76
CA LYS A 19 -9.65 -2.86 -2.06
C LYS A 19 -10.77 -1.97 -2.62
N LYS A 20 -10.44 -0.78 -3.07
CA LYS A 20 -11.42 0.17 -3.62
C LYS A 20 -11.75 -0.14 -5.07
N ARG A 21 -10.76 -0.50 -5.89
CA ARG A 21 -10.96 -0.77 -7.31
C ARG A 21 -9.76 -1.51 -7.88
N ASN A 22 -10.00 -2.25 -8.97
CA ASN A 22 -8.92 -2.85 -9.74
C ASN A 22 -8.18 -1.76 -10.50
N CYS A 23 -6.88 -1.89 -10.61
CA CYS A 23 -6.03 -0.89 -11.26
C CYS A 23 -4.95 -1.57 -12.09
N TYR A 24 -4.51 -0.91 -13.17
CA TYR A 24 -3.29 -1.34 -13.84
C TYR A 24 -2.07 -0.70 -13.18
N GLY A 25 -0.88 -1.27 -13.47
CA GLY A 25 0.34 -0.94 -12.72
C GLY A 25 0.68 0.54 -12.70
N TYR A 26 0.55 1.22 -13.83
CA TYR A 26 0.84 2.66 -13.91
C TYR A 26 -0.11 3.47 -13.02
N GLU A 27 -1.40 3.12 -12.99
CA GLU A 27 -2.36 3.82 -12.12
C GLU A 27 -1.99 3.68 -10.64
N ILE A 28 -1.53 2.50 -10.25
CA ILE A 28 -1.12 2.26 -8.86
C ILE A 28 0.08 3.15 -8.51
N SER A 29 1.08 3.16 -9.38
CA SER A 29 2.27 3.97 -9.19
C SER A 29 1.93 5.46 -9.11
N GLU A 30 1.11 5.94 -10.03
CA GLU A 30 0.70 7.34 -10.08
C GLU A 30 -0.08 7.75 -8.83
N TYR A 31 -1.05 6.92 -8.42
CA TYR A 31 -1.85 7.19 -7.23
C TYR A 31 -0.98 7.29 -5.98
N LEU A 32 -0.06 6.34 -5.78
CA LEU A 32 0.80 6.36 -4.60
C LEU A 32 1.76 7.56 -4.62
N SER A 33 2.27 7.92 -5.80
CA SER A 33 3.17 9.07 -5.93
C SER A 33 2.50 10.40 -5.61
N GLU A 34 1.18 10.50 -5.77
CA GLU A 34 0.43 11.70 -5.38
C GLU A 34 0.38 11.89 -3.86
N HIS A 35 0.50 10.81 -3.11
CA HIS A 35 0.36 10.85 -1.65
C HIS A 35 1.68 10.65 -0.91
N ILE A 36 2.59 9.90 -1.47
CA ILE A 36 3.83 9.51 -0.82
C ILE A 36 4.99 9.78 -1.77
N ASP A 37 6.06 10.37 -1.26
CA ASP A 37 7.27 10.61 -2.05
C ASP A 37 8.00 9.29 -2.26
N ILE A 38 7.86 8.73 -3.47
CA ILE A 38 8.51 7.49 -3.87
C ILE A 38 9.13 7.64 -5.25
N ALA A 39 10.23 6.93 -5.48
CA ALA A 39 10.89 6.94 -6.78
C ALA A 39 10.08 6.14 -7.80
N ASP A 40 10.22 6.51 -9.07
CA ASP A 40 9.65 5.75 -10.18
C ASP A 40 10.14 4.31 -10.11
N GLY A 41 9.25 3.38 -10.39
CA GLY A 41 9.58 1.97 -10.40
C GLY A 41 9.52 1.29 -9.05
N THR A 42 9.34 2.02 -7.94
CA THR A 42 9.24 1.44 -6.60
C THR A 42 8.07 0.48 -6.47
N VAL A 43 6.97 0.75 -7.13
CA VAL A 43 5.72 -0.01 -7.00
C VAL A 43 5.82 -1.39 -7.66
N TYR A 44 6.52 -1.51 -8.78
CA TYR A 44 6.52 -2.77 -9.56
C TYR A 44 7.08 -3.97 -8.79
N PRO A 45 8.21 -3.85 -8.07
CA PRO A 45 8.67 -4.96 -7.22
C PRO A 45 7.67 -5.35 -6.14
N ILE A 46 6.95 -4.37 -5.59
CA ILE A 46 5.91 -4.62 -4.59
C ILE A 46 4.77 -5.44 -5.21
N LEU A 47 4.34 -5.06 -6.41
CA LEU A 47 3.27 -5.80 -7.10
C LEU A 47 3.68 -7.24 -7.39
N ARG A 48 4.94 -7.46 -7.82
CA ARG A 48 5.45 -8.81 -8.06
C ARG A 48 5.45 -9.64 -6.79
N LYS A 49 5.90 -9.06 -5.68
CA LYS A 49 5.92 -9.75 -4.39
C LYS A 49 4.52 -10.12 -3.92
N LEU A 50 3.59 -9.17 -3.96
CA LEU A 50 2.22 -9.42 -3.51
C LEU A 50 1.53 -10.46 -4.36
N LYS A 51 1.80 -10.48 -5.66
CA LYS A 51 1.26 -11.52 -6.55
C LYS A 51 1.87 -12.87 -6.23
N ALA A 52 3.19 -12.94 -6.01
CA ALA A 52 3.87 -14.19 -5.65
C ALA A 52 3.35 -14.74 -4.32
N ASP A 53 2.98 -13.86 -3.39
CA ASP A 53 2.42 -14.23 -2.08
C ASP A 53 0.94 -14.64 -2.17
N GLY A 54 0.33 -14.59 -3.35
CA GLY A 54 -1.06 -14.97 -3.53
C GLY A 54 -2.08 -13.92 -3.12
N LEU A 55 -1.65 -12.69 -2.86
CA LEU A 55 -2.54 -11.61 -2.42
C LEU A 55 -3.16 -10.87 -3.59
N LEU A 56 -2.52 -10.90 -4.75
CA LEU A 56 -3.00 -10.26 -5.98
C LEU A 56 -3.10 -11.27 -7.11
N THR A 57 -4.06 -11.03 -7.99
CA THR A 57 -4.14 -11.69 -9.28
C THR A 57 -4.13 -10.64 -10.38
N THR A 58 -3.90 -11.07 -11.62
CA THR A 58 -3.83 -10.14 -12.76
C THR A 58 -4.71 -10.64 -13.91
N TYR A 59 -5.17 -9.70 -14.71
CA TYR A 59 -5.89 -10.01 -15.95
C TYR A 59 -5.59 -8.90 -16.96
N LEU A 60 -5.76 -9.22 -18.24
CA LEU A 60 -5.60 -8.25 -19.31
C LEU A 60 -6.96 -7.66 -19.66
N GLN A 61 -7.01 -6.37 -19.85
CA GLN A 61 -8.21 -5.68 -20.29
C GLN A 61 -7.87 -4.78 -21.46
N GLU A 62 -8.62 -4.94 -22.55
CA GLU A 62 -8.49 -4.06 -23.69
C GLU A 62 -9.30 -2.80 -23.46
N GLU A 63 -8.66 -1.65 -23.73
CA GLU A 63 -9.34 -0.38 -23.74
C GLU A 63 -9.38 0.13 -25.16
N SER A 64 -10.43 0.89 -25.52
CA SER A 64 -10.63 1.30 -26.90
C SER A 64 -9.42 2.09 -27.42
N GLY A 65 -8.87 1.59 -28.53
CA GLY A 65 -7.78 2.25 -29.25
C GLY A 65 -6.38 1.96 -28.74
N GLY A 66 -6.19 1.04 -27.76
CA GLY A 66 -4.86 0.78 -27.24
C GLY A 66 -4.56 -0.70 -27.04
N PRO A 67 -3.30 -1.04 -26.74
CA PRO A 67 -2.94 -2.41 -26.39
C PRO A 67 -3.57 -2.79 -25.04
N PRO A 68 -3.78 -4.11 -24.80
CA PRO A 68 -4.31 -4.55 -23.51
C PRO A 68 -3.43 -4.13 -22.36
N ARG A 69 -4.07 -3.76 -21.24
CA ARG A 69 -3.37 -3.36 -20.01
C ARG A 69 -3.53 -4.46 -18.96
N LYS A 70 -2.46 -4.68 -18.21
CA LYS A 70 -2.47 -5.66 -17.12
C LYS A 70 -3.06 -5.00 -15.87
N TYR A 71 -4.22 -5.46 -15.45
CA TYR A 71 -4.88 -5.02 -14.23
C TYR A 71 -4.55 -5.94 -13.06
N TYR A 72 -4.53 -5.37 -11.88
CA TYR A 72 -4.31 -6.09 -10.62
C TYR A 72 -5.60 -6.05 -9.80
N ALA A 73 -5.88 -7.15 -9.14
CA ALA A 73 -7.06 -7.29 -8.29
C ALA A 73 -6.68 -8.07 -7.04
N LEU A 74 -7.36 -7.77 -5.92
CA LEU A 74 -7.18 -8.55 -4.71
C LEU A 74 -7.77 -9.93 -4.87
N THR A 75 -7.04 -10.95 -4.39
CA THR A 75 -7.61 -12.28 -4.19
C THR A 75 -8.41 -12.29 -2.89
N LYS A 76 -9.10 -13.40 -2.60
CA LYS A 76 -9.76 -13.58 -1.31
C LYS A 76 -8.74 -13.46 -0.18
N LEU A 77 -7.59 -14.11 -0.31
CA LEU A 77 -6.52 -14.01 0.67
C LEU A 77 -6.02 -12.57 0.79
N GLY A 78 -5.92 -11.85 -0.33
CA GLY A 78 -5.51 -10.45 -0.31
C GLY A 78 -6.45 -9.57 0.49
N ARG A 79 -7.76 -9.78 0.35
CA ARG A 79 -8.75 -9.03 1.13
C ARG A 79 -8.65 -9.31 2.63
N GLU A 80 -8.50 -10.58 2.98
CA GLU A 80 -8.37 -11.00 4.39
C GLU A 80 -7.09 -10.43 5.00
N THR A 81 -5.97 -10.54 4.28
CA THR A 81 -4.69 -10.02 4.73
C THR A 81 -4.74 -8.51 4.89
N TYR A 82 -5.35 -7.82 3.93
CA TYR A 82 -5.49 -6.37 4.02
C TYR A 82 -6.25 -5.96 5.29
N GLN A 83 -7.36 -6.62 5.60
CA GLN A 83 -8.15 -6.26 6.77
C GLN A 83 -7.37 -6.44 8.07
N THR A 84 -6.63 -7.54 8.18
CA THR A 84 -5.80 -7.82 9.36
C THR A 84 -4.66 -6.82 9.48
N ASP A 85 -3.92 -6.61 8.39
CA ASP A 85 -2.75 -5.73 8.39
C ASP A 85 -3.15 -4.27 8.62
N ARG A 86 -4.29 -3.86 8.05
CA ARG A 86 -4.81 -2.52 8.28
C ARG A 86 -5.10 -2.28 9.76
N ALA A 87 -5.81 -3.21 10.41
CA ALA A 87 -6.15 -3.09 11.81
C ALA A 87 -4.90 -3.05 12.70
N GLU A 88 -3.94 -3.92 12.42
CA GLU A 88 -2.68 -3.96 13.17
C GLU A 88 -1.89 -2.67 12.99
N TYR A 89 -1.80 -2.17 11.76
CA TYR A 89 -1.07 -0.95 11.48
C TYR A 89 -1.71 0.24 12.19
N LEU A 90 -3.02 0.40 12.10
CA LEU A 90 -3.70 1.54 12.72
C LEU A 90 -3.55 1.52 14.24
N LYS A 91 -3.61 0.35 14.85
CA LYS A 91 -3.39 0.21 16.28
C LYS A 91 -1.96 0.60 16.66
N PHE A 92 -1.00 0.10 15.89
CA PHE A 92 0.42 0.42 16.13
C PHE A 92 0.68 1.92 15.95
N ALA A 93 0.16 2.51 14.86
CA ALA A 93 0.33 3.93 14.58
C ALA A 93 -0.25 4.79 15.70
N GLN A 94 -1.41 4.42 16.24
CA GLN A 94 -2.02 5.12 17.36
C GLN A 94 -1.15 5.06 18.60
N THR A 95 -0.58 3.89 18.90
CA THR A 95 0.33 3.72 20.03
C THR A 95 1.56 4.63 19.87
N VAL A 96 2.17 4.64 18.69
CA VAL A 96 3.33 5.48 18.42
C VAL A 96 2.97 6.97 18.59
N GLN A 97 1.82 7.39 18.06
CA GLN A 97 1.38 8.77 18.20
C GLN A 97 1.21 9.15 19.67
N THR A 98 0.64 8.26 20.48
CA THR A 98 0.47 8.48 21.91
C THR A 98 1.81 8.68 22.60
N LEU A 99 2.79 7.82 22.30
CA LEU A 99 4.12 7.93 22.89
C LEU A 99 4.82 9.24 22.52
N LEU A 100 4.68 9.66 21.25
CA LEU A 100 5.30 10.91 20.80
C LEU A 100 4.62 12.13 21.43
N LYS A 101 3.32 12.09 21.65
CA LYS A 101 2.61 13.16 22.32
C LYS A 101 2.99 13.27 23.80
N GLU A 102 3.21 12.15 24.46
CA GLU A 102 3.67 12.14 25.85
C GLU A 102 5.02 12.81 25.98
N GLU A 103 5.92 12.61 25.02
CA GLU A 103 7.21 13.29 24.97
C GLU A 103 7.04 14.81 24.89
N GLU A 104 6.15 15.30 24.02
CA GLU A 104 5.85 16.72 23.89
C GLU A 104 5.28 17.30 25.17
N GLU A 105 4.33 16.62 25.82
CA GLU A 105 3.75 17.05 27.08
C GLU A 105 4.78 17.12 28.19
N ALA A 106 5.71 16.16 28.25
CA ALA A 106 6.79 16.18 29.23
C ALA A 106 7.72 17.36 29.02
N ASN A 107 8.00 17.74 27.78
CA ASN A 107 8.81 18.89 27.46
C ASN A 107 8.09 20.20 27.81
N ASP A 108 6.80 20.28 27.58
CA ASP A 108 5.99 21.48 27.87
C ASP A 108 5.87 21.76 29.37
N LYS A 109 5.98 20.73 30.20
CA LYS A 109 5.89 20.85 31.64
C LYS A 109 7.18 21.33 32.29
N LYS A 110 8.23 21.45 31.54
CA LYS A 110 9.48 22.04 32.02
C LYS A 110 9.41 23.55 31.95
#